data_f1ea0ea79555109c6cd64940c98f7db0
#
_entry.id   f1ea0ea79555109c6cd64940c98f7db0
#
_cell.length_a   1.000
_cell.length_b   1.000
_cell.length_c   1.000
_cell.angle_alpha   90.00
_cell.angle_beta   90.00
_cell.angle_gamma   90.00
#
_symmetry.space_group_name_H-M   'P 1'
#
loop_
_entity.id
_entity.type
_entity.pdbx_description
1 polymer ?
#
loop_
_entity_poly.entity_id
_entity_poly.type
_entity_poly.pdbx_seq_one_letter_code
_entity_poly.pdbx_strand_id
1 'polypeptide(L)'
;VHAVVTQQFDDIIVGTSHGKMDIDPEVMQEVTGRSGHNLCVGGEYGIDAYYLTKLIKEKQNPKRIIYEVDPGYFVSEKEEGNNYLLFYHEFPFSKAKVEYFWNSIAKCNFRTVLFPWYEYSLSYELPKIKDTFTQKVTGDYDVSHLKSDSQEYHESGFIERYPVDVTKLKKSEPKLYEEGKVNEENM
;
A
#
# COMPACT_ATOMS: atom_id res chain seq x y z
N VAL A 1 -7.24 -0.97 3.36
CA VAL A 1 -7.72 -2.37 3.56
C VAL A 1 -9.02 -2.39 4.35
N HIS A 2 -9.13 -1.64 5.46
CA HIS A 2 -10.35 -1.62 6.28
C HIS A 2 -11.62 -1.32 5.44
N ALA A 3 -11.58 -0.30 4.59
CA ALA A 3 -12.72 0.08 3.74
C ALA A 3 -13.23 -1.08 2.90
N VAL A 4 -12.36 -1.83 2.21
CA VAL A 4 -12.79 -2.95 1.34
C VAL A 4 -13.25 -4.20 2.10
N VAL A 5 -12.98 -4.27 3.40
CA VAL A 5 -13.49 -5.34 4.28
C VAL A 5 -14.88 -5.00 4.80
N THR A 6 -15.20 -3.71 4.96
CA THR A 6 -16.44 -3.23 5.60
C THR A 6 -17.46 -2.65 4.63
N GLN A 7 -17.03 -2.27 3.42
CA GLN A 7 -17.85 -1.64 2.39
C GLN A 7 -17.73 -2.41 1.08
N GLN A 8 -18.68 -2.16 0.15
CA GLN A 8 -18.68 -2.76 -1.19
C GLN A 8 -18.36 -1.70 -2.23
N PHE A 9 -17.48 -2.03 -3.17
CA PHE A 9 -17.09 -1.16 -4.26
C PHE A 9 -17.22 -1.89 -5.59
N ASP A 10 -17.59 -1.15 -6.63
CA ASP A 10 -17.64 -1.67 -8.01
C ASP A 10 -16.22 -1.80 -8.59
N ASP A 11 -15.38 -0.80 -8.37
CA ASP A 11 -14.02 -0.71 -8.88
C ASP A 11 -13.03 -0.59 -7.72
N ILE A 12 -12.01 -1.42 -7.70
CA ILE A 12 -10.93 -1.35 -6.72
C ILE A 12 -9.61 -1.21 -7.45
N ILE A 13 -8.83 -0.20 -7.06
CA ILE A 13 -7.51 0.07 -7.63
C ILE A 13 -6.47 -0.50 -6.66
N VAL A 14 -5.51 -1.24 -7.21
CA VAL A 14 -4.38 -1.85 -6.48
C VAL A 14 -3.11 -1.45 -7.21
N GLY A 15 -2.03 -1.21 -6.53
CA GLY A 15 -0.77 -0.80 -7.14
C GLY A 15 0.11 0.04 -6.20
N THR A 16 1.07 0.71 -6.78
CA THR A 16 2.13 1.42 -6.07
C THR A 16 1.75 2.87 -5.73
N SER A 17 2.75 3.68 -5.36
CA SER A 17 2.57 5.12 -5.11
C SER A 17 2.06 5.89 -6.32
N HIS A 18 2.36 5.43 -7.54
CA HIS A 18 1.85 6.05 -8.76
C HIS A 18 0.33 5.91 -8.84
N GLY A 19 -0.20 4.70 -8.73
CA GLY A 19 -1.64 4.50 -8.70
C GLY A 19 -2.35 5.25 -7.58
N LYS A 20 -1.67 5.39 -6.42
CA LYS A 20 -2.20 6.13 -5.27
C LYS A 20 -2.41 7.62 -5.55
N MET A 21 -1.57 8.23 -6.40
CA MET A 21 -1.56 9.67 -6.69
C MET A 21 -2.14 10.01 -8.07
N ASP A 22 -2.23 9.03 -8.97
CA ASP A 22 -2.60 9.28 -10.36
C ASP A 22 -4.01 8.78 -10.70
N ILE A 23 -4.58 7.88 -9.88
CA ILE A 23 -5.90 7.31 -10.14
C ILE A 23 -6.87 7.74 -9.04
N ASP A 24 -7.74 8.69 -9.37
CA ASP A 24 -8.77 9.20 -8.46
C ASP A 24 -10.08 8.41 -8.65
N PRO A 25 -10.52 7.64 -7.62
CA PRO A 25 -11.78 6.90 -7.70
C PRO A 25 -13.03 7.80 -7.77
N GLU A 26 -12.97 9.03 -7.22
CA GLU A 26 -14.11 9.95 -7.24
C GLU A 26 -14.35 10.47 -8.65
N VAL A 27 -13.29 10.88 -9.36
CA VAL A 27 -13.36 11.25 -10.77
C VAL A 27 -13.83 10.07 -11.65
N MET A 28 -13.33 8.86 -11.35
CA MET A 28 -13.80 7.66 -12.05
C MET A 28 -15.29 7.40 -11.81
N GLN A 29 -15.78 7.63 -10.61
CA GLN A 29 -17.21 7.48 -10.27
C GLN A 29 -18.08 8.51 -10.99
N GLU A 30 -17.65 9.76 -11.07
CA GLU A 30 -18.37 10.80 -11.83
C GLU A 30 -18.57 10.42 -13.31
N VAL A 31 -17.54 9.86 -13.94
CA VAL A 31 -17.57 9.48 -15.36
C VAL A 31 -18.32 8.15 -15.59
N THR A 32 -18.16 7.20 -14.70
CA THR A 32 -18.63 5.81 -14.94
C THR A 32 -19.91 5.46 -14.18
N GLY A 33 -20.27 6.24 -13.15
CA GLY A 33 -21.37 5.94 -12.23
C GLY A 33 -21.08 4.76 -11.29
N ARG A 34 -19.81 4.26 -11.21
CA ARG A 34 -19.41 3.12 -10.38
C ARG A 34 -18.63 3.59 -9.17
N SER A 35 -18.99 3.08 -8.01
CA SER A 35 -18.24 3.34 -6.77
C SER A 35 -16.82 2.76 -6.85
N GLY A 36 -15.83 3.51 -6.39
CA GLY A 36 -14.42 3.10 -6.44
C GLY A 36 -13.69 3.30 -5.13
N HIS A 37 -12.61 2.53 -4.92
CA HIS A 37 -11.69 2.74 -3.81
C HIS A 37 -10.25 2.43 -4.23
N ASN A 38 -9.33 3.30 -3.82
CA ASN A 38 -7.91 3.17 -4.14
C ASN A 38 -7.17 2.52 -2.97
N LEU A 39 -6.60 1.34 -3.18
CA LEU A 39 -5.80 0.59 -2.22
C LEU A 39 -4.30 0.61 -2.54
N CYS A 40 -3.88 1.42 -3.49
CA CYS A 40 -2.48 1.53 -3.84
C CYS A 40 -1.64 2.02 -2.65
N VAL A 41 -0.45 1.44 -2.49
CA VAL A 41 0.48 1.81 -1.41
C VAL A 41 1.90 1.87 -1.96
N GLY A 42 2.65 2.91 -1.56
CA GLY A 42 4.04 3.05 -1.99
C GLY A 42 4.89 1.86 -1.61
N GLY A 43 5.62 1.30 -2.57
CA GLY A 43 6.48 0.15 -2.36
C GLY A 43 5.75 -1.20 -2.39
N GLU A 44 4.60 -1.28 -3.04
CA GLU A 44 3.88 -2.54 -3.24
C GLU A 44 4.61 -3.43 -4.24
N TYR A 45 4.93 -4.65 -3.84
CA TYR A 45 5.45 -5.69 -4.73
C TYR A 45 4.30 -6.49 -5.36
N GLY A 46 4.56 -7.15 -6.48
CA GLY A 46 3.55 -7.98 -7.16
C GLY A 46 2.94 -9.07 -6.26
N ILE A 47 3.73 -9.65 -5.36
CA ILE A 47 3.24 -10.61 -4.37
C ILE A 47 2.23 -9.98 -3.38
N ASP A 48 2.40 -8.71 -3.02
CA ASP A 48 1.48 -7.99 -2.14
C ASP A 48 0.16 -7.75 -2.85
N ALA A 49 0.21 -7.27 -4.10
CA ALA A 49 -0.95 -7.09 -4.97
C ALA A 49 -1.74 -8.39 -5.16
N TYR A 50 -1.05 -9.49 -5.35
CA TYR A 50 -1.67 -10.81 -5.47
C TYR A 50 -2.50 -11.18 -4.23
N TYR A 51 -1.89 -11.08 -3.01
CA TYR A 51 -2.61 -11.41 -1.79
C TYR A 51 -3.69 -10.41 -1.44
N LEU A 52 -3.48 -9.12 -1.75
CA LEU A 52 -4.50 -8.10 -1.61
C LEU A 52 -5.71 -8.40 -2.51
N THR A 53 -5.47 -8.78 -3.76
CA THR A 53 -6.52 -9.22 -4.68
C THR A 53 -7.25 -10.46 -4.18
N LYS A 54 -6.56 -11.44 -3.58
CA LYS A 54 -7.20 -12.60 -2.94
C LYS A 54 -8.10 -12.19 -1.79
N LEU A 55 -7.63 -11.29 -0.91
CA LEU A 55 -8.41 -10.77 0.20
C LEU A 55 -9.67 -10.05 -0.30
N ILE A 56 -9.52 -9.18 -1.31
CA ILE A 56 -10.66 -8.49 -1.94
C ILE A 56 -11.70 -9.51 -2.39
N LYS A 57 -11.30 -10.55 -3.12
CA LYS A 57 -12.21 -11.59 -3.61
C LYS A 57 -12.83 -12.45 -2.51
N GLU A 58 -12.19 -12.57 -1.35
CA GLU A 58 -12.77 -13.24 -0.18
C GLU A 58 -13.84 -12.38 0.52
N LYS A 59 -13.74 -11.05 0.45
CA LYS A 59 -14.58 -10.12 1.22
C LYS A 59 -15.67 -9.47 0.40
N GLN A 60 -15.47 -9.30 -0.88
CA GLN A 60 -16.42 -8.67 -1.78
C GLN A 60 -16.27 -9.19 -3.21
N ASN A 61 -17.20 -8.81 -4.09
CA ASN A 61 -17.19 -9.18 -5.50
C ASN A 61 -17.23 -7.92 -6.38
N PRO A 62 -16.11 -7.17 -6.47
CA PRO A 62 -16.06 -5.97 -7.30
C PRO A 62 -16.28 -6.32 -8.78
N LYS A 63 -16.80 -5.38 -9.55
CA LYS A 63 -16.96 -5.53 -11.02
C LYS A 63 -15.60 -5.52 -11.71
N ARG A 64 -14.64 -4.73 -11.17
CA ARG A 64 -13.28 -4.63 -11.69
C ARG A 64 -12.27 -4.50 -10.56
N ILE A 65 -11.12 -5.12 -10.76
CA ILE A 65 -9.89 -4.78 -10.05
C ILE A 65 -8.93 -4.20 -11.09
N ILE A 66 -8.48 -2.99 -10.85
CA ILE A 66 -7.56 -2.27 -11.72
C ILE A 66 -6.20 -2.34 -11.06
N TYR A 67 -5.23 -2.95 -11.75
CA TYR A 67 -3.88 -3.06 -11.23
C TYR A 67 -2.96 -2.07 -11.95
N GLU A 68 -2.46 -1.08 -11.21
CA GLU A 68 -1.40 -0.19 -11.65
C GLU A 68 -0.06 -0.93 -11.52
N VAL A 69 0.66 -1.05 -12.60
CA VAL A 69 1.89 -1.85 -12.70
C VAL A 69 3.10 -0.94 -12.72
N ASP A 70 3.91 -0.97 -11.65
CA ASP A 70 5.24 -0.37 -11.64
C ASP A 70 6.29 -1.41 -12.06
N PRO A 71 6.94 -1.24 -13.23
CA PRO A 71 7.93 -2.21 -13.71
C PRO A 71 9.07 -2.46 -12.73
N GLY A 72 9.44 -1.47 -11.90
CA GLY A 72 10.51 -1.59 -10.93
C GLY A 72 10.25 -2.67 -9.89
N TYR A 73 9.00 -2.88 -9.51
CA TYR A 73 8.62 -3.88 -8.51
C TYR A 73 8.38 -5.27 -9.08
N PHE A 74 8.29 -5.41 -10.40
CA PHE A 74 8.23 -6.71 -11.07
C PHE A 74 9.60 -7.38 -11.23
N VAL A 75 10.66 -6.59 -11.29
CA VAL A 75 12.03 -7.10 -11.41
C VAL A 75 12.73 -7.24 -10.06
N SER A 76 12.12 -6.75 -8.98
CA SER A 76 12.67 -6.78 -7.63
C SER A 76 12.03 -7.89 -6.80
N GLU A 77 12.85 -8.64 -6.09
CA GLU A 77 12.35 -9.55 -5.05
C GLU A 77 11.96 -8.76 -3.82
N LYS A 78 10.93 -9.25 -3.11
CA LYS A 78 10.52 -8.66 -1.84
C LYS A 78 11.55 -8.95 -0.77
N GLU A 79 12.13 -7.91 -0.22
CA GLU A 79 13.15 -7.99 0.82
C GLU A 79 12.63 -7.49 2.17
N GLU A 80 13.28 -7.89 3.25
CA GLU A 80 13.04 -7.35 4.59
C GLU A 80 13.40 -5.85 4.60
N GLY A 81 12.46 -5.02 4.99
CA GLY A 81 12.61 -3.57 5.04
C GLY A 81 11.38 -2.88 5.60
N ASN A 82 11.36 -1.56 5.57
CA ASN A 82 10.32 -0.76 6.22
C ASN A 82 8.89 -1.05 5.75
N ASN A 83 8.73 -1.52 4.52
CA ASN A 83 7.42 -1.71 3.89
C ASN A 83 6.98 -3.18 3.78
N TYR A 84 7.82 -4.16 4.14
CA TYR A 84 7.52 -5.56 3.83
C TYR A 84 6.33 -6.13 4.62
N LEU A 85 5.99 -5.55 5.77
CA LEU A 85 4.83 -5.92 6.59
C LEU A 85 3.62 -5.00 6.43
N LEU A 86 3.77 -3.90 5.70
CA LEU A 86 2.76 -2.84 5.65
C LEU A 86 1.36 -3.36 5.32
N PHE A 87 1.22 -4.17 4.27
CA PHE A 87 -0.06 -4.79 3.94
C PHE A 87 -0.44 -5.92 4.89
N TYR A 88 0.53 -6.71 5.32
CA TYR A 88 0.26 -7.89 6.12
C TYR A 88 -0.44 -7.55 7.44
N HIS A 89 -0.01 -6.49 8.11
CA HIS A 89 -0.63 -6.04 9.36
C HIS A 89 -2.08 -5.62 9.18
N GLU A 90 -2.39 -4.98 8.06
CA GLU A 90 -3.74 -4.50 7.74
C GLU A 90 -4.72 -5.61 7.35
N PHE A 91 -4.25 -6.81 7.05
CA PHE A 91 -5.14 -7.91 6.70
C PHE A 91 -5.88 -8.42 7.93
N PRO A 92 -7.22 -8.56 7.88
CA PRO A 92 -7.97 -9.31 8.88
C PRO A 92 -7.57 -10.80 8.80
N PHE A 93 -7.83 -11.53 9.88
CA PHE A 93 -7.62 -12.98 9.85
C PHE A 93 -8.47 -13.61 8.73
N SER A 94 -7.82 -14.28 7.80
CA SER A 94 -8.41 -14.79 6.57
C SER A 94 -7.51 -15.87 5.96
N LYS A 95 -8.04 -16.62 5.00
CA LYS A 95 -7.24 -17.59 4.25
C LYS A 95 -6.12 -16.89 3.48
N ALA A 96 -6.42 -15.75 2.85
CA ALA A 96 -5.43 -14.93 2.16
C ALA A 96 -4.29 -14.51 3.09
N LYS A 97 -4.58 -14.08 4.35
CA LYS A 97 -3.55 -13.71 5.32
C LYS A 97 -2.62 -14.88 5.68
N VAL A 98 -3.19 -16.06 5.90
CA VAL A 98 -2.39 -17.26 6.23
C VAL A 98 -1.48 -17.67 5.07
N GLU A 99 -2.01 -17.69 3.86
CA GLU A 99 -1.22 -18.00 2.67
C GLU A 99 -0.15 -16.94 2.41
N TYR A 100 -0.47 -15.66 2.60
CA TYR A 100 0.47 -14.55 2.47
C TYR A 100 1.63 -14.69 3.46
N PHE A 101 1.34 -15.06 4.72
CA PHE A 101 2.38 -15.32 5.70
C PHE A 101 3.37 -16.38 5.20
N TRP A 102 2.89 -17.57 4.82
CA TRP A 102 3.77 -18.68 4.46
C TRP A 102 4.51 -18.48 3.13
N ASN A 103 3.88 -17.86 2.16
CA ASN A 103 4.44 -17.75 0.82
C ASN A 103 5.31 -16.50 0.60
N SER A 104 5.18 -15.49 1.46
CA SER A 104 5.94 -14.25 1.34
C SER A 104 6.64 -13.88 2.65
N ILE A 105 5.88 -13.54 3.69
CA ILE A 105 6.44 -12.96 4.92
C ILE A 105 7.42 -13.91 5.62
N ALA A 106 7.07 -15.18 5.75
CA ALA A 106 7.93 -16.17 6.40
C ALA A 106 9.23 -16.45 5.64
N LYS A 107 9.24 -16.26 4.32
CA LYS A 107 10.45 -16.38 3.50
C LYS A 107 11.43 -15.23 3.75
N CYS A 108 10.92 -14.03 4.05
CA CYS A 108 11.75 -12.88 4.40
C CYS A 108 12.19 -12.96 5.87
N ASN A 109 11.24 -12.79 6.79
CA ASN A 109 11.49 -12.88 8.22
C ASN A 109 10.20 -13.19 9.00
N PHE A 110 10.02 -14.43 9.42
CA PHE A 110 8.84 -14.86 10.18
C PHE A 110 8.79 -14.29 11.61
N ARG A 111 9.95 -13.89 12.17
CA ARG A 111 10.06 -13.45 13.58
C ARG A 111 9.27 -12.20 13.88
N THR A 112 9.20 -11.27 12.94
CA THR A 112 8.49 -10.00 13.08
C THR A 112 6.98 -10.18 13.27
N VAL A 113 6.39 -11.24 12.73
CA VAL A 113 4.97 -11.56 12.89
C VAL A 113 4.71 -12.38 14.14
N LEU A 114 5.56 -13.38 14.42
CA LEU A 114 5.37 -14.26 15.58
C LEU A 114 5.80 -13.61 16.89
N PHE A 115 6.73 -12.68 16.83
CA PHE A 115 7.27 -11.98 17.98
C PHE A 115 7.15 -10.46 17.79
N PRO A 116 6.01 -9.83 18.10
CA PRO A 116 5.79 -8.40 17.85
C PRO A 116 6.88 -7.49 18.45
N TRP A 117 7.49 -7.87 19.56
CA TRP A 117 8.62 -7.14 20.16
C TRP A 117 9.87 -7.13 19.28
N TYR A 118 10.03 -8.12 18.40
CA TYR A 118 11.19 -8.20 17.50
C TYR A 118 11.16 -7.08 16.45
N GLU A 119 9.99 -6.75 15.91
CA GLU A 119 9.82 -5.61 15.00
C GLU A 119 10.26 -4.30 15.67
N TYR A 120 9.86 -4.08 16.92
CA TYR A 120 10.30 -2.90 17.68
C TYR A 120 11.82 -2.90 17.91
N SER A 121 12.45 -4.06 18.03
CA SER A 121 13.91 -4.14 18.20
C SER A 121 14.69 -3.75 16.93
N LEU A 122 14.10 -3.90 15.76
CA LEU A 122 14.72 -3.51 14.49
C LEU A 122 14.65 -2.01 14.22
N SER A 123 13.58 -1.36 14.68
CA SER A 123 13.36 0.07 14.41
C SER A 123 14.02 1.03 15.41
N TYR A 124 14.42 0.59 16.59
CA TYR A 124 15.13 1.33 17.66
C TYR A 124 14.67 2.78 17.91
N GLU A 125 13.38 3.04 17.82
CA GLU A 125 12.82 4.37 18.12
C GLU A 125 12.28 4.43 19.56
N LEU A 126 13.14 4.13 20.53
CA LEU A 126 12.80 4.20 21.96
C LEU A 126 12.10 5.51 22.39
N PRO A 127 12.47 6.70 21.87
CA PRO A 127 11.76 7.94 22.19
C PRO A 127 10.29 7.95 21.75
N LYS A 128 9.96 7.29 20.64
CA LYS A 128 8.60 7.26 20.10
C LYS A 128 7.68 6.25 20.81
N ILE A 129 8.22 5.32 21.61
CA ILE A 129 7.40 4.30 22.30
C ILE A 129 6.37 4.97 23.20
N LYS A 130 6.78 6.00 23.96
CA LYS A 130 5.88 6.71 24.86
C LYS A 130 4.74 7.40 24.11
N ASP A 131 5.05 8.08 23.02
CA ASP A 131 4.07 8.80 22.21
C ASP A 131 3.11 7.83 21.51
N THR A 132 3.64 6.75 20.92
CA THR A 132 2.83 5.68 20.33
C THR A 132 1.92 5.01 21.35
N PHE A 133 2.41 4.75 22.56
CA PHE A 133 1.59 4.20 23.65
C PHE A 133 0.47 5.17 24.04
N THR A 134 0.81 6.44 24.21
CA THR A 134 -0.16 7.50 24.55
C THR A 134 -1.24 7.58 23.48
N GLN A 135 -0.88 7.68 22.21
CA GLN A 135 -1.84 7.72 21.09
C GLN A 135 -2.77 6.50 21.06
N LYS A 136 -2.23 5.30 21.28
CA LYS A 136 -3.05 4.07 21.33
C LYS A 136 -4.02 4.03 22.51
N VAL A 137 -3.63 4.58 23.65
CA VAL A 137 -4.48 4.61 24.87
C VAL A 137 -5.54 5.71 24.78
N THR A 138 -5.20 6.88 24.27
CA THR A 138 -6.10 8.02 24.18
C THR A 138 -6.98 7.98 22.93
N GLY A 139 -6.58 7.25 21.88
CA GLY A 139 -7.19 7.31 20.55
C GLY A 139 -6.93 8.61 19.80
N ASP A 140 -6.07 9.47 20.34
CA ASP A 140 -5.70 10.76 19.76
C ASP A 140 -4.49 10.58 18.84
N TYR A 141 -4.76 10.24 17.59
CA TYR A 141 -3.73 10.06 16.57
C TYR A 141 -3.44 11.38 15.87
N ASP A 142 -2.15 11.67 15.69
CA ASP A 142 -1.73 12.78 14.84
C ASP A 142 -2.11 12.50 13.37
N VAL A 143 -3.13 13.20 12.89
CA VAL A 143 -3.63 13.13 11.52
C VAL A 143 -3.14 14.28 10.64
N SER A 144 -2.23 15.13 11.15
CA SER A 144 -1.71 16.29 10.42
C SER A 144 -1.03 15.89 9.11
N HIS A 145 -0.52 14.66 9.01
CA HIS A 145 0.07 14.11 7.79
C HIS A 145 -0.96 13.84 6.68
N LEU A 146 -2.25 13.75 7.00
CA LEU A 146 -3.32 13.52 6.01
C LEU A 146 -3.57 14.76 5.15
N LYS A 147 -3.31 15.95 5.70
CA LYS A 147 -3.42 17.21 4.97
C LYS A 147 -2.23 18.10 5.29
N SER A 148 -1.53 18.55 4.26
CA SER A 148 -0.39 19.47 4.34
C SER A 148 -0.44 20.47 3.20
N ASP A 149 0.53 21.41 3.17
CA ASP A 149 0.65 22.38 2.07
C ASP A 149 0.97 21.74 0.71
N SER A 150 1.37 20.47 0.71
CA SER A 150 1.81 19.76 -0.52
C SER A 150 0.87 18.61 -0.92
N GLN A 151 0.00 18.14 -0.04
CA GLN A 151 -0.88 17.01 -0.33
C GLN A 151 -2.11 16.94 0.59
N GLU A 152 -3.16 16.31 0.10
CA GLU A 152 -4.36 15.94 0.86
C GLU A 152 -4.72 14.48 0.62
N TYR A 153 -5.05 13.75 1.69
CA TYR A 153 -5.51 12.37 1.62
C TYR A 153 -7.05 12.34 1.60
N HIS A 154 -7.62 11.66 0.62
CA HIS A 154 -9.06 11.45 0.46
C HIS A 154 -9.51 10.12 1.04
N GLU A 155 -10.72 10.05 1.56
CA GLU A 155 -11.30 8.80 2.11
C GLU A 155 -11.43 7.70 1.04
N SER A 156 -11.47 8.07 -0.23
CA SER A 156 -11.42 7.16 -1.38
C SER A 156 -10.08 6.41 -1.53
N GLY A 157 -9.07 6.75 -0.69
CA GLY A 157 -7.72 6.20 -0.74
C GLY A 157 -6.76 6.95 -1.66
N PHE A 158 -7.24 7.96 -2.36
CA PHE A 158 -6.46 8.81 -3.25
C PHE A 158 -5.65 9.85 -2.46
N ILE A 159 -4.45 10.20 -2.95
CA ILE A 159 -3.67 11.34 -2.44
C ILE A 159 -3.58 12.39 -3.52
N GLU A 160 -4.27 13.49 -3.30
CA GLU A 160 -4.13 14.68 -4.13
C GLU A 160 -2.79 15.37 -3.83
N ARG A 161 -2.00 15.63 -4.87
CA ARG A 161 -0.79 16.41 -4.81
C ARG A 161 -1.04 17.81 -5.32
N TYR A 162 -0.71 18.81 -4.51
CA TYR A 162 -0.80 20.20 -4.94
C TYR A 162 0.33 20.56 -5.90
N PRO A 163 0.11 21.48 -6.85
CA PRO A 163 1.09 21.85 -7.86
C PRO A 163 2.41 22.27 -7.22
N VAL A 164 3.49 21.62 -7.62
CA VAL A 164 4.84 22.06 -7.27
C VAL A 164 5.35 22.95 -8.39
N ASP A 165 6.10 24.00 -8.03
CA ASP A 165 6.76 24.87 -9.00
C ASP A 165 7.78 24.05 -9.84
N VAL A 166 7.32 23.58 -11.00
CA VAL A 166 8.13 22.75 -11.90
C VAL A 166 9.35 23.48 -12.48
N THR A 167 9.39 24.83 -12.36
CA THR A 167 10.54 25.61 -12.84
C THR A 167 11.80 25.35 -11.99
N LYS A 168 11.62 24.86 -10.77
CA LYS A 168 12.70 24.51 -9.84
C LYS A 168 13.16 23.06 -9.96
N LEU A 169 12.44 22.23 -10.71
CA LEU A 169 12.84 20.86 -10.96
C LEU A 169 14.02 20.84 -11.92
N LYS A 170 15.16 20.32 -11.49
CA LYS A 170 16.25 20.00 -12.40
C LYS A 170 15.71 18.98 -13.41
N LYS A 171 15.83 19.26 -14.70
CA LYS A 171 15.59 18.26 -15.75
C LYS A 171 16.55 17.10 -15.50
N SER A 172 16.06 16.02 -14.91
CA SER A 172 16.79 14.76 -14.92
C SER A 172 16.59 14.14 -16.29
N GLU A 173 17.68 13.75 -16.94
CA GLU A 173 17.56 12.89 -18.13
C GLU A 173 16.83 11.60 -17.71
N PRO A 174 15.84 11.14 -18.50
CA PRO A 174 15.19 9.87 -18.19
C PRO A 174 16.25 8.77 -18.18
N LYS A 175 16.44 8.12 -17.05
CA LYS A 175 17.24 6.90 -17.00
C LYS A 175 16.50 5.84 -17.80
N LEU A 176 17.05 5.44 -18.94
CA LEU A 176 16.63 4.22 -19.62
C LEU A 176 16.87 3.08 -18.64
N TYR A 177 15.83 2.36 -18.28
CA TYR A 177 15.97 1.12 -17.52
C TYR A 177 16.77 0.15 -18.38
N GLU A 178 17.87 -0.38 -17.83
CA GLU A 178 18.51 -1.53 -18.42
C GLU A 178 17.47 -2.67 -18.45
N GLU A 179 17.47 -3.48 -19.50
CA GLU A 179 16.59 -4.65 -19.61
C GLU A 179 16.82 -5.56 -18.41
N GLY A 180 16.02 -5.42 -17.36
CA GLY A 180 16.01 -6.31 -16.22
C GLY A 180 15.31 -7.61 -16.57
N LYS A 181 15.77 -8.73 -16.00
CA LYS A 181 15.03 -9.99 -16.08
C LYS A 181 13.74 -9.83 -15.27
N VAL A 182 12.61 -10.10 -15.90
CA VAL A 182 11.32 -10.15 -15.22
C VAL A 182 11.37 -11.26 -14.17
N ASN A 183 11.00 -10.95 -12.95
CA ASN A 183 10.87 -11.95 -11.90
C ASN A 183 9.60 -12.78 -12.17
N GLU A 184 9.75 -14.04 -12.56
CA GLU A 184 8.64 -14.94 -12.91
C GLU A 184 7.69 -15.18 -11.72
N GLU A 185 8.16 -15.02 -10.48
CA GLU A 185 7.30 -15.14 -9.28
C GLU A 185 6.30 -13.98 -9.15
N ASN A 186 6.49 -12.88 -9.87
CA ASN A 186 5.60 -11.71 -9.87
C ASN A 186 4.58 -11.71 -11.02
N MET A 187 4.63 -12.69 -11.90
CA MET A 187 3.66 -12.88 -12.97
C MET A 187 2.60 -13.91 -12.59
#